data_db8e5200e6e2dd96b64e29a7bdaa7894
#
_entry.id   db8e5200e6e2dd96b64e29a7bdaa7894
#
_cell.length_a   1.000
_cell.length_b   1.000
_cell.length_c   1.000
_cell.angle_alpha   90.00
_cell.angle_beta   90.00
_cell.angle_gamma   90.00
#
_symmetry.space_group_name_H-M   'P 1'
#
loop_
_entity.id
_entity.type
_entity.pdbx_description
1 polymer ?
#
loop_
_entity_poly.entity_id
_entity_poly.type
_entity_poly.pdbx_seq_one_letter_code
_entity_poly.pdbx_strand_id
1 'polypeptide(L)'
;MSTNEVIKIKPALLLASLLFTGSALAFHCPADMKKIDDALAAKPALSADKLAEVKKLRAEGEVLHKTGKHQESVDTLAKAMAMLGLNKS
;
A
#
# COMPACT_ATOMS: atom_id res chain seq x y z
N MET A 1 -6.72 -14.70 -45.23
CA MET A 1 -7.54 -14.00 -45.09
C MET A 1 -8.16 -13.91 -43.80
N SER A 2 -8.90 -14.73 -43.43
CA SER A 2 -9.63 -14.66 -42.21
C SER A 2 -8.78 -14.70 -40.98
N THR A 3 -7.55 -15.09 -41.10
CA THR A 3 -6.68 -15.17 -39.95
C THR A 3 -6.38 -13.84 -39.32
N ASN A 4 -6.60 -12.78 -40.05
CA ASN A 4 -6.29 -11.48 -39.55
C ASN A 4 -7.15 -11.07 -38.37
N GLU A 5 -8.35 -11.53 -38.32
CA GLU A 5 -9.26 -11.16 -37.26
C GLU A 5 -8.87 -11.71 -35.94
N VAL A 6 -8.28 -12.87 -35.96
CA VAL A 6 -7.92 -13.55 -34.72
C VAL A 6 -6.90 -12.74 -33.93
N ILE A 7 -6.01 -12.12 -34.62
CA ILE A 7 -4.91 -11.41 -33.99
C ILE A 7 -5.39 -10.24 -33.17
N LYS A 8 -6.48 -9.65 -33.57
CA LYS A 8 -6.99 -8.47 -32.90
C LYS A 8 -7.44 -8.70 -31.49
N ILE A 9 -7.83 -9.90 -31.17
CA ILE A 9 -8.32 -10.23 -29.85
C ILE A 9 -7.21 -10.29 -28.81
N LYS A 10 -6.06 -10.72 -29.21
CA LYS A 10 -4.95 -10.90 -28.29
C LYS A 10 -4.52 -9.66 -27.54
N PRO A 11 -4.39 -8.52 -28.19
CA PRO A 11 -3.96 -7.31 -27.48
C PRO A 11 -4.90 -6.93 -26.37
N ALA A 12 -6.18 -7.14 -26.55
CA ALA A 12 -7.15 -6.77 -25.53
C ALA A 12 -6.94 -7.58 -24.26
N LEU A 13 -6.60 -8.84 -24.40
CA LEU A 13 -6.38 -9.67 -23.22
C LEU A 13 -5.16 -9.25 -22.44
N LEU A 14 -4.13 -8.81 -23.13
CA LEU A 14 -2.91 -8.36 -22.47
C LEU A 14 -3.15 -7.13 -21.63
N LEU A 15 -3.98 -6.24 -22.12
CA LEU A 15 -4.29 -5.03 -21.38
C LEU A 15 -4.98 -5.34 -20.06
N ALA A 16 -5.84 -6.33 -20.05
CA ALA A 16 -6.53 -6.72 -18.83
C ALA A 16 -5.54 -7.17 -17.76
N SER A 17 -4.49 -7.86 -18.15
CA SER A 17 -3.49 -8.33 -17.20
C SER A 17 -2.78 -7.17 -16.51
N LEU A 18 -2.51 -6.11 -17.22
CA LEU A 18 -1.84 -4.96 -16.63
C LEU A 18 -2.68 -4.30 -15.56
N LEU A 19 -3.98 -4.29 -15.75
CA LEU A 19 -4.87 -3.69 -14.76
C LEU A 19 -4.83 -4.42 -13.43
N PHE A 20 -4.75 -5.74 -13.47
CA PHE A 20 -4.66 -6.51 -12.24
C PHE A 20 -3.41 -6.17 -11.44
N THR A 21 -2.30 -5.96 -12.11
CA THR A 21 -1.06 -5.63 -11.44
C THR A 21 -1.20 -4.34 -10.65
N GLY A 22 -1.83 -3.33 -11.24
CA GLY A 22 -2.03 -2.06 -10.56
C GLY A 22 -2.91 -2.20 -9.34
N SER A 23 -3.93 -3.04 -9.43
CA SER A 23 -4.84 -3.24 -8.30
C SER A 23 -4.13 -3.88 -7.12
N ALA A 24 -3.22 -4.81 -7.37
CA ALA A 24 -2.51 -5.49 -6.30
C ALA A 24 -1.72 -4.51 -5.44
N LEU A 25 -1.09 -3.52 -6.05
CA LEU A 25 -0.34 -2.52 -5.31
C LEU A 25 -1.24 -1.68 -4.42
N ALA A 26 -2.43 -1.36 -4.90
CA ALA A 26 -3.35 -0.53 -4.15
C ALA A 26 -3.82 -1.20 -2.86
N PHE A 27 -3.88 -2.53 -2.84
CA PHE A 27 -4.36 -3.25 -1.67
C PHE A 27 -3.35 -3.33 -0.54
N HIS A 28 -2.12 -2.96 -0.79
CA HIS A 28 -1.06 -3.07 0.22
C HIS A 28 -1.27 -2.10 1.38
N CYS A 29 -1.76 -0.91 1.11
CA CYS A 29 -1.91 0.12 2.12
C CYS A 29 -2.86 -0.25 3.27
N PRO A 30 -4.05 -0.81 3.01
CA PRO A 30 -4.92 -1.19 4.13
C PRO A 30 -4.30 -2.22 5.05
N ALA A 31 -3.54 -3.17 4.50
CA ALA A 31 -2.87 -4.17 5.32
C ALA A 31 -1.80 -3.53 6.19
N ASP A 32 -1.05 -2.59 5.65
CA ASP A 32 -0.02 -1.88 6.41
C ASP A 32 -0.64 -1.04 7.51
N MET A 33 -1.74 -0.36 7.23
CA MET A 33 -2.42 0.43 8.24
C MET A 33 -2.90 -0.44 9.39
N LYS A 34 -3.41 -1.63 9.08
CA LYS A 34 -3.85 -2.54 10.11
C LYS A 34 -2.69 -3.01 10.99
N LYS A 35 -1.56 -3.30 10.39
CA LYS A 35 -0.38 -3.71 11.15
C LYS A 35 0.05 -2.62 12.13
N ILE A 36 0.01 -1.38 11.69
CA ILE A 36 0.37 -0.25 12.54
C ILE A 36 -0.64 -0.12 13.68
N ASP A 37 -1.92 -0.19 13.36
CA ASP A 37 -2.97 -0.08 14.38
C ASP A 37 -2.86 -1.18 15.42
N ASP A 38 -2.61 -2.41 14.99
CA ASP A 38 -2.46 -3.53 15.91
C ASP A 38 -1.23 -3.34 16.82
N ALA A 39 -0.14 -2.85 16.26
CA ALA A 39 1.06 -2.61 17.04
C ALA A 39 0.85 -1.50 18.07
N LEU A 40 0.13 -0.45 17.70
CA LEU A 40 -0.17 0.63 18.63
C LEU A 40 -1.08 0.15 19.77
N ALA A 41 -2.01 -0.72 19.44
CA ALA A 41 -2.91 -1.27 20.46
C ALA A 41 -2.15 -2.14 21.46
N ALA A 42 -1.05 -2.73 21.04
CA ALA A 42 -0.23 -3.56 21.92
C ALA A 42 0.69 -2.74 22.84
N LYS A 43 0.58 -1.42 22.78
CA LYS A 43 1.33 -0.50 23.64
C LYS A 43 2.84 -0.71 23.52
N PRO A 44 3.41 -0.38 22.38
CA PRO A 44 4.85 -0.60 22.16
C PRO A 44 5.69 0.27 23.08
N ALA A 45 6.90 -0.20 23.37
CA ALA A 45 7.81 0.48 24.28
C ALA A 45 8.54 1.60 23.55
N LEU A 46 7.82 2.63 23.16
CA LEU A 46 8.38 3.80 22.50
C LEU A 46 8.11 5.03 23.35
N SER A 47 8.96 6.04 23.19
CA SER A 47 8.74 7.31 23.87
C SER A 47 7.45 7.95 23.37
N ALA A 48 6.91 8.87 24.17
CA ALA A 48 5.70 9.57 23.77
C ALA A 48 5.87 10.31 22.44
N ASP A 49 7.06 10.90 22.23
CA ASP A 49 7.33 11.62 21.00
C ASP A 49 7.33 10.70 19.80
N LYS A 50 7.91 9.52 19.95
CA LYS A 50 7.96 8.56 18.86
C LYS A 50 6.58 7.97 18.57
N LEU A 51 5.78 7.73 19.60
CA LEU A 51 4.41 7.28 19.40
C LEU A 51 3.59 8.32 18.65
N ALA A 52 3.78 9.59 18.99
CA ALA A 52 3.07 10.67 18.29
C ALA A 52 3.48 10.69 16.82
N GLU A 53 4.76 10.49 16.53
CA GLU A 53 5.24 10.48 15.16
C GLU A 53 4.64 9.28 14.37
N VAL A 54 4.59 8.12 14.99
CA VAL A 54 3.99 6.95 14.36
C VAL A 54 2.53 7.22 14.00
N LYS A 55 1.78 7.80 14.93
CA LYS A 55 0.38 8.10 14.68
C LYS A 55 0.20 9.12 13.57
N LYS A 56 1.10 10.10 13.50
CA LYS A 56 1.06 11.10 12.45
C LYS A 56 1.32 10.46 11.09
N LEU A 57 2.34 9.63 11.01
CA LEU A 57 2.66 8.95 9.75
C LEU A 57 1.53 8.04 9.31
N ARG A 58 0.91 7.36 10.27
CA ARG A 58 -0.24 6.50 9.97
C ARG A 58 -1.38 7.31 9.37
N ALA A 59 -1.68 8.48 9.95
CA ALA A 59 -2.74 9.34 9.45
C ALA A 59 -2.40 9.91 8.07
N GLU A 60 -1.15 10.30 7.86
CA GLU A 60 -0.73 10.81 6.56
C GLU A 60 -0.82 9.74 5.49
N GLY A 61 -0.42 8.52 5.84
CA GLY A 61 -0.51 7.41 4.91
C GLY A 61 -1.94 7.14 4.47
N GLU A 62 -2.87 7.26 5.41
CA GLU A 62 -4.28 7.06 5.08
C GLU A 62 -4.79 8.13 4.12
N VAL A 63 -4.45 9.39 4.37
CA VAL A 63 -4.86 10.48 3.48
C VAL A 63 -4.29 10.27 2.09
N LEU A 64 -3.02 9.90 2.00
CA LEU A 64 -2.40 9.65 0.71
C LEU A 64 -3.08 8.50 -0.02
N HIS A 65 -3.43 7.46 0.72
CA HIS A 65 -4.13 6.33 0.13
C HIS A 65 -5.49 6.76 -0.44
N LYS A 66 -6.25 7.52 0.32
CA LYS A 66 -7.58 7.96 -0.10
C LYS A 66 -7.54 8.92 -1.27
N THR A 67 -6.45 9.66 -1.42
CA THR A 67 -6.32 10.61 -2.53
C THR A 67 -5.65 10.00 -3.75
N GLY A 68 -5.43 8.69 -3.76
CA GLY A 68 -4.89 8.00 -4.92
C GLY A 68 -3.38 8.00 -5.02
N LYS A 69 -2.67 8.55 -4.05
CA LYS A 69 -1.21 8.60 -4.06
C LYS A 69 -0.66 7.35 -3.39
N HIS A 70 -0.87 6.22 -4.03
CA HIS A 70 -0.60 4.92 -3.41
C HIS A 70 0.87 4.69 -3.10
N GLN A 71 1.77 5.06 -3.97
CA GLN A 71 3.19 4.87 -3.71
C GLN A 71 3.66 5.70 -2.53
N GLU A 72 3.24 6.96 -2.47
CA GLU A 72 3.59 7.82 -1.36
C GLU A 72 2.99 7.31 -0.06
N SER A 73 1.78 6.76 -0.12
CA SER A 73 1.16 6.15 1.04
C SER A 73 1.99 4.98 1.56
N VAL A 74 2.40 4.09 0.66
CA VAL A 74 3.22 2.94 1.05
C VAL A 74 4.52 3.41 1.70
N ASP A 75 5.16 4.42 1.12
CA ASP A 75 6.42 4.92 1.66
C ASP A 75 6.22 5.53 3.05
N THR A 76 5.15 6.27 3.24
CA THR A 76 4.86 6.91 4.52
C THR A 76 4.54 5.88 5.59
N LEU A 77 3.73 4.89 5.25
CA LEU A 77 3.39 3.82 6.19
C LEU A 77 4.61 2.97 6.52
N ALA A 78 5.52 2.79 5.57
CA ALA A 78 6.75 2.06 5.84
C ALA A 78 7.60 2.75 6.90
N LYS A 79 7.60 4.08 6.92
CA LYS A 79 8.33 4.79 7.96
C LYS A 79 7.74 4.52 9.33
N ALA A 80 6.41 4.51 9.43
CA ALA A 80 5.75 4.19 10.69
C ALA A 80 6.07 2.77 11.12
N MET A 81 6.02 1.84 10.18
CA MET A 81 6.31 0.45 10.50
C MET A 81 7.76 0.26 10.92
N ALA A 82 8.69 0.99 10.32
CA ALA A 82 10.09 0.93 10.72
C ALA A 82 10.27 1.38 12.17
N MET A 83 9.58 2.44 12.56
CA MET A 83 9.66 2.92 13.94
C MET A 83 9.11 1.90 14.93
N LEU A 84 8.16 1.09 14.50
CA LEU A 84 7.57 0.04 15.32
C LEU A 84 8.30 -1.29 15.20
N GLY A 85 9.30 -1.38 14.33
CA GLY A 85 10.04 -2.61 14.12
C GLY A 85 9.29 -3.66 13.32
N LEU A 86 8.33 -3.24 12.50
CA LEU A 86 7.46 -4.16 11.79
C LEU A 86 7.85 -4.45 10.35
N ASN A 87 8.70 -3.64 9.75
CA ASN A 87 8.99 -3.83 8.33
C ASN A 87 10.22 -4.68 8.06
N LYS A 88 10.46 -5.63 8.90
CA LYS A 88 11.50 -6.62 8.66
C LYS A 88 10.93 -7.74 7.85
N SER A 89 11.60 -8.11 6.82
CA SER A 89 11.13 -9.22 6.02
C SER A 89 11.67 -10.54 6.50
#